data_4737649cf72dd21059d7319bf602d598
#
_entry.id   4737649cf72dd21059d7319bf602d598
#
_cell.length_a   1.000
_cell.length_b   1.000
_cell.length_c   1.000
_cell.angle_alpha   90.00
_cell.angle_beta   90.00
_cell.angle_gamma   90.00
#
_symmetry.space_group_name_H-M   'P 1'
#
loop_
_entity.id
_entity.type
_entity.pdbx_description
1 polymer ?
#
loop_
_entity_poly.entity_id
_entity_poly.type
_entity_poly.pdbx_seq_one_letter_code
_entity_poly.pdbx_strand_id
1 'polypeptide(L)'
;MKEWKLVDTKLLCSSKFLSVFDDTVVLPNGKEITYTKIELQNFVSVLPVTEGNVVMIEILRYPRNCLSLEIPSGHIEEGEAPKESAFRELVEETGYRAGQLVSMGSFNPLSRSTQRAYLFLAKDLKKGAQKLEDTEQINVKLVPVSDLEKMLTEGKVTHAPTLLALQRYLLMKKTELQFSVS
;
A
#
# COMPACT_ATOMS: atom_id res chain seq x y z
N MET A 1 8.12 -17.79 -21.75
CA MET A 1 7.23 -17.04 -22.69
C MET A 1 8.10 -16.16 -23.56
N LYS A 2 7.76 -15.97 -24.84
CA LYS A 2 8.46 -14.98 -25.69
C LYS A 2 7.99 -13.57 -25.29
N GLU A 3 8.91 -12.62 -25.29
CA GLU A 3 8.63 -11.23 -24.92
C GLU A 3 7.82 -10.51 -26.01
N TRP A 4 7.02 -9.54 -25.57
CA TRP A 4 6.35 -8.60 -26.46
C TRP A 4 7.35 -7.51 -26.85
N LYS A 5 7.32 -7.08 -28.10
CA LYS A 5 8.23 -6.04 -28.59
C LYS A 5 7.51 -4.70 -28.66
N LEU A 6 7.97 -3.72 -27.87
CA LEU A 6 7.51 -2.34 -27.99
C LEU A 6 7.98 -1.75 -29.32
N VAL A 7 7.07 -1.13 -30.07
CA VAL A 7 7.32 -0.45 -31.34
C VAL A 7 7.22 1.06 -31.18
N ASP A 8 6.18 1.53 -30.52
CA ASP A 8 5.90 2.96 -30.31
C ASP A 8 5.16 3.20 -29.00
N THR A 9 5.25 4.42 -28.46
CA THR A 9 4.54 4.86 -27.25
C THR A 9 3.94 6.23 -27.50
N LYS A 10 2.63 6.36 -27.32
CA LYS A 10 1.89 7.61 -27.43
C LYS A 10 1.34 8.02 -26.08
N LEU A 11 1.72 9.21 -25.60
CA LEU A 11 1.08 9.81 -24.42
C LEU A 11 -0.34 10.26 -24.77
N LEU A 12 -1.33 9.80 -23.99
CA LEU A 12 -2.74 10.16 -24.13
C LEU A 12 -3.12 11.32 -23.21
N CYS A 13 -2.73 11.23 -21.93
CA CYS A 13 -2.93 12.31 -20.96
C CYS A 13 -1.92 12.18 -19.82
N SER A 14 -1.66 13.31 -19.15
CA SER A 14 -0.78 13.37 -17.99
C SER A 14 -1.29 14.39 -16.98
N SER A 15 -1.08 14.09 -15.69
CA SER A 15 -1.31 14.97 -14.55
C SER A 15 -0.14 14.87 -13.57
N LYS A 16 -0.20 15.60 -12.45
CA LYS A 16 0.79 15.45 -11.37
C LYS A 16 0.91 14.00 -10.85
N PHE A 17 -0.19 13.24 -10.86
CA PHE A 17 -0.28 11.95 -10.16
C PHE A 17 -0.21 10.74 -11.09
N LEU A 18 -0.55 10.89 -12.37
CA LEU A 18 -0.60 9.79 -13.32
C LEU A 18 -0.34 10.23 -14.76
N SER A 19 0.16 9.31 -15.56
CA SER A 19 0.22 9.43 -17.02
C SER A 19 -0.38 8.17 -17.66
N VAL A 20 -1.10 8.37 -18.77
CA VAL A 20 -1.71 7.29 -19.54
C VAL A 20 -1.09 7.26 -20.94
N PHE A 21 -0.68 6.07 -21.37
CA PHE A 21 -0.04 5.85 -22.65
C PHE A 21 -0.74 4.73 -23.43
N ASP A 22 -0.72 4.84 -24.74
CA ASP A 22 -0.95 3.74 -25.66
C ASP A 22 0.38 3.27 -26.26
N ASP A 23 0.77 2.05 -25.91
CA ASP A 23 1.93 1.39 -26.48
C ASP A 23 1.48 0.54 -27.68
N THR A 24 2.14 0.71 -28.83
CA THR A 24 2.03 -0.23 -29.95
C THR A 24 3.01 -1.36 -29.70
N VAL A 25 2.51 -2.59 -29.54
CA VAL A 25 3.34 -3.77 -29.24
C VAL A 25 3.09 -4.91 -30.21
N VAL A 26 4.17 -5.61 -30.56
CA VAL A 26 4.12 -6.82 -31.40
C VAL A 26 4.19 -8.05 -30.51
N LEU A 27 3.16 -8.88 -30.60
CA LEU A 27 3.05 -10.15 -29.88
C LEU A 27 4.01 -11.21 -30.48
N PRO A 28 4.32 -12.31 -29.75
CA PRO A 28 5.18 -13.39 -30.22
C PRO A 28 4.71 -14.09 -31.50
N ASN A 29 3.42 -13.98 -31.85
CA ASN A 29 2.84 -14.49 -33.09
C ASN A 29 2.90 -13.49 -34.28
N GLY A 30 3.56 -12.34 -34.09
CA GLY A 30 3.69 -11.29 -35.09
C GLY A 30 2.51 -10.32 -35.18
N LYS A 31 1.45 -10.52 -34.39
CA LYS A 31 0.30 -9.60 -34.38
C LYS A 31 0.64 -8.32 -33.63
N GLU A 32 0.33 -7.18 -34.22
CA GLU A 32 0.41 -5.87 -33.60
C GLU A 32 -0.89 -5.53 -32.85
N ILE A 33 -0.77 -5.00 -31.66
CA ILE A 33 -1.90 -4.51 -30.84
C ILE A 33 -1.56 -3.19 -30.16
N THR A 34 -2.57 -2.42 -29.79
CA THR A 34 -2.45 -1.29 -28.88
C THR A 34 -2.67 -1.76 -27.44
N TYR A 35 -1.74 -1.41 -26.55
CA TYR A 35 -1.81 -1.74 -25.14
C TYR A 35 -1.79 -0.46 -24.29
N THR A 36 -2.95 -0.09 -23.75
CA THR A 36 -3.02 1.06 -22.85
C THR A 36 -2.40 0.73 -21.51
N LYS A 37 -1.42 1.52 -21.07
CA LYS A 37 -0.78 1.43 -19.75
C LYS A 37 -0.94 2.71 -18.95
N ILE A 38 -0.85 2.59 -17.63
CA ILE A 38 -0.89 3.71 -16.69
C ILE A 38 0.43 3.74 -15.91
N GLU A 39 1.07 4.89 -15.89
CA GLU A 39 2.21 5.15 -15.02
C GLU A 39 1.74 5.94 -13.80
N LEU A 40 2.01 5.41 -12.62
CA LEU A 40 1.68 5.96 -11.31
C LEU A 40 2.93 5.93 -10.43
N GLN A 41 3.00 6.85 -9.48
CA GLN A 41 4.06 6.81 -8.46
C GLN A 41 3.96 5.54 -7.62
N ASN A 42 5.11 4.98 -7.27
CA ASN A 42 5.18 3.92 -6.28
C ASN A 42 4.74 4.42 -4.91
N PHE A 43 4.25 3.52 -4.07
CA PHE A 43 3.83 3.88 -2.72
C PHE A 43 4.21 2.84 -1.68
N VAL A 44 4.15 3.25 -0.44
CA VAL A 44 4.33 2.39 0.73
C VAL A 44 3.04 2.25 1.50
N SER A 45 2.87 1.14 2.18
CA SER A 45 1.84 0.97 3.21
C SER A 45 2.48 0.34 4.43
N VAL A 46 2.13 0.85 5.60
CA VAL A 46 2.73 0.44 6.87
C VAL A 46 1.67 -0.16 7.77
N LEU A 47 1.92 -1.35 8.29
CA LEU A 47 1.09 -1.99 9.31
C LEU A 47 1.73 -1.75 10.69
N PRO A 48 1.28 -0.76 11.46
CA PRO A 48 1.86 -0.46 12.76
C PRO A 48 1.16 -1.28 13.84
N VAL A 49 1.94 -2.06 14.61
CA VAL A 49 1.41 -2.92 15.68
C VAL A 49 2.01 -2.52 17.02
N THR A 50 1.16 -2.31 18.02
CA THR A 50 1.54 -1.99 19.41
C THR A 50 0.54 -2.57 20.41
N GLU A 51 1.04 -3.14 21.50
CA GLU A 51 0.23 -3.59 22.66
C GLU A 51 -1.04 -4.37 22.29
N GLY A 52 -0.95 -5.28 21.31
CA GLY A 52 -2.09 -6.07 20.86
C GLY A 52 -3.08 -5.35 19.93
N ASN A 53 -2.75 -4.14 19.50
CA ASN A 53 -3.55 -3.37 18.56
C ASN A 53 -2.80 -3.09 17.26
N VAL A 54 -3.56 -2.88 16.18
CA VAL A 54 -3.09 -2.26 14.93
C VAL A 54 -3.48 -0.79 14.96
N VAL A 55 -2.54 0.10 14.64
CA VAL A 55 -2.82 1.52 14.43
C VAL A 55 -3.33 1.69 13.00
N MET A 56 -4.59 2.05 12.88
CA MET A 56 -5.24 2.32 11.59
C MET A 56 -5.62 3.79 11.48
N ILE A 57 -5.97 4.21 10.29
CA ILE A 57 -6.46 5.55 9.99
C ILE A 57 -7.85 5.46 9.38
N GLU A 58 -8.70 6.40 9.74
CA GLU A 58 -9.99 6.63 9.10
C GLU A 58 -9.88 7.89 8.25
N ILE A 59 -10.08 7.76 6.95
CA ILE A 59 -9.88 8.81 5.96
C ILE A 59 -11.06 8.88 4.98
N LEU A 60 -11.45 10.09 4.58
CA LEU A 60 -12.45 10.29 3.52
C LEU A 60 -11.81 10.03 2.14
N ARG A 61 -12.32 9.05 1.42
CA ARG A 61 -11.94 8.79 0.03
C ARG A 61 -12.93 9.48 -0.93
N TYR A 62 -12.57 10.68 -1.39
CA TYR A 62 -13.41 11.53 -2.25
C TYR A 62 -14.05 10.79 -3.43
N PRO A 63 -13.34 9.97 -4.25
CA PRO A 63 -13.95 9.32 -5.41
C PRO A 63 -15.09 8.36 -5.08
N ARG A 64 -15.13 7.84 -3.84
CA ARG A 64 -16.18 6.93 -3.34
C ARG A 64 -17.13 7.61 -2.37
N ASN A 65 -16.84 8.85 -2.00
CA ASN A 65 -17.56 9.64 -1.00
C ASN A 65 -17.89 8.84 0.28
N CYS A 66 -16.89 8.12 0.79
CA CYS A 66 -17.04 7.31 2.00
C CYS A 66 -15.80 7.37 2.89
N LEU A 67 -16.02 7.18 4.19
CA LEU A 67 -14.94 6.94 5.14
C LEU A 67 -14.38 5.53 4.90
N SER A 68 -13.06 5.43 4.86
CA SER A 68 -12.33 4.18 4.69
C SER A 68 -11.41 3.96 5.87
N LEU A 69 -11.41 2.74 6.42
CA LEU A 69 -10.49 2.32 7.46
C LEU A 69 -9.29 1.65 6.80
N GLU A 70 -8.12 2.28 6.95
CA GLU A 70 -6.91 1.91 6.22
C GLU A 70 -5.70 1.83 7.15
N ILE A 71 -4.61 1.23 6.69
CA ILE A 71 -3.29 1.41 7.31
C ILE A 71 -2.63 2.64 6.70
N PRO A 72 -1.72 3.34 7.41
CA PRO A 72 -0.94 4.45 6.87
C PRO A 72 -0.28 4.11 5.54
N SER A 73 -0.39 5.04 4.57
CA SER A 73 0.09 4.79 3.21
C SER A 73 0.32 6.09 2.46
N GLY A 74 1.43 6.20 1.76
CA GLY A 74 1.68 7.36 0.90
C GLY A 74 2.70 7.11 -0.20
N HIS A 75 2.88 8.10 -1.06
CA HIS A 75 3.75 8.00 -2.21
C HIS A 75 5.23 8.07 -1.80
N ILE A 76 6.06 7.35 -2.55
CA ILE A 76 7.51 7.45 -2.44
C ILE A 76 7.94 8.69 -3.19
N GLU A 77 8.60 9.62 -2.51
CA GLU A 77 9.13 10.84 -3.13
C GLU A 77 10.35 10.53 -4.02
N GLU A 78 10.68 11.47 -4.91
CA GLU A 78 11.84 11.33 -5.79
C GLU A 78 13.14 11.23 -4.98
N GLY A 79 13.92 10.18 -5.22
CA GLY A 79 15.16 9.90 -4.50
C GLY A 79 14.99 9.24 -3.13
N GLU A 80 13.74 9.06 -2.66
CA GLU A 80 13.46 8.44 -1.36
C GLU A 80 13.48 6.91 -1.47
N ALA A 81 14.11 6.23 -0.51
CA ALA A 81 14.00 4.78 -0.44
C ALA A 81 12.65 4.35 0.17
N PRO A 82 12.05 3.21 -0.25
CA PRO A 82 10.74 2.76 0.26
C PRO A 82 10.66 2.67 1.78
N LYS A 83 11.77 2.32 2.45
CA LYS A 83 11.81 2.23 3.91
C LYS A 83 11.77 3.61 4.58
N GLU A 84 12.40 4.60 3.97
CA GLU A 84 12.40 5.99 4.46
C GLU A 84 11.01 6.60 4.34
N SER A 85 10.36 6.42 3.18
CA SER A 85 8.97 6.80 2.96
C SER A 85 8.03 6.16 3.98
N ALA A 86 8.23 4.87 4.28
CA ALA A 86 7.42 4.17 5.29
C ALA A 86 7.58 4.77 6.72
N PHE A 87 8.77 5.22 7.09
CA PHE A 87 8.98 5.93 8.37
C PHE A 87 8.30 7.30 8.36
N ARG A 88 8.41 8.05 7.27
CA ARG A 88 7.83 9.39 7.11
C ARG A 88 6.31 9.32 7.18
N GLU A 89 5.67 8.53 6.33
CA GLU A 89 4.21 8.37 6.25
C GLU A 89 3.59 7.91 7.57
N LEU A 90 4.23 6.95 8.25
CA LEU A 90 3.78 6.51 9.57
C LEU A 90 3.70 7.67 10.57
N VAL A 91 4.72 8.55 10.59
CA VAL A 91 4.76 9.70 11.49
C VAL A 91 3.74 10.75 11.09
N GLU A 92 3.65 11.06 9.81
CA GLU A 92 2.77 12.10 9.29
C GLU A 92 1.31 11.76 9.56
N GLU A 93 0.86 10.59 9.13
CA GLU A 93 -0.55 10.20 9.23
C GLU A 93 -0.98 9.76 10.63
N THR A 94 -0.07 9.22 11.45
CA THR A 94 -0.47 8.64 12.77
C THR A 94 0.18 9.27 13.99
N GLY A 95 1.29 9.97 13.81
CA GLY A 95 2.14 10.45 14.90
C GLY A 95 3.01 9.36 15.54
N TYR A 96 2.87 8.09 15.14
CA TYR A 96 3.69 7.02 15.70
C TYR A 96 5.05 6.94 15.00
N ARG A 97 6.10 6.70 15.80
CA ARG A 97 7.46 6.41 15.32
C ARG A 97 7.79 4.96 15.59
N ALA A 98 8.22 4.23 14.57
CA ALA A 98 8.65 2.85 14.72
C ALA A 98 10.13 2.77 15.14
N GLY A 99 10.45 1.88 16.08
CA GLY A 99 11.83 1.48 16.35
C GLY A 99 12.34 0.50 15.29
N GLN A 100 11.43 -0.28 14.69
CA GLN A 100 11.76 -1.27 13.68
C GLN A 100 10.72 -1.28 12.54
N LEU A 101 11.20 -1.32 11.28
CA LEU A 101 10.41 -1.66 10.10
C LEU A 101 10.90 -2.96 9.49
N VAL A 102 10.00 -3.94 9.39
CA VAL A 102 10.23 -5.24 8.77
C VAL A 102 9.50 -5.28 7.44
N SER A 103 10.21 -5.59 6.34
CA SER A 103 9.57 -5.71 5.03
C SER A 103 8.60 -6.90 5.01
N MET A 104 7.39 -6.65 4.57
CA MET A 104 6.38 -7.67 4.28
C MET A 104 6.30 -7.98 2.77
N GLY A 105 7.27 -7.47 1.98
CA GLY A 105 7.33 -7.65 0.53
C GLY A 105 6.68 -6.53 -0.25
N SER A 106 6.49 -6.75 -1.55
CA SER A 106 5.85 -5.80 -2.47
C SER A 106 4.78 -6.49 -3.31
N PHE A 107 3.94 -5.70 -3.95
CA PHE A 107 2.92 -6.17 -4.88
C PHE A 107 2.66 -5.15 -5.99
N ASN A 108 2.02 -5.58 -7.07
CA ASN A 108 1.60 -4.72 -8.16
C ASN A 108 0.11 -4.44 -8.01
N PRO A 109 -0.32 -3.19 -7.73
CA PRO A 109 -1.73 -2.87 -7.49
C PRO A 109 -2.62 -3.04 -8.72
N LEU A 110 -2.06 -2.77 -9.90
CA LEU A 110 -2.77 -2.79 -11.17
C LEU A 110 -1.99 -3.55 -12.25
N SER A 111 -2.67 -4.43 -12.99
CA SER A 111 -2.03 -5.23 -14.06
C SER A 111 -1.53 -4.39 -15.24
N ARG A 112 -2.10 -3.22 -15.46
CA ARG A 112 -1.75 -2.30 -16.58
C ARG A 112 -0.90 -1.12 -16.11
N SER A 113 -0.20 -1.26 -14.98
CA SER A 113 0.66 -0.22 -14.44
C SER A 113 2.04 -0.77 -14.09
N THR A 114 3.03 0.11 -14.16
CA THR A 114 4.38 -0.14 -13.62
C THR A 114 4.47 0.12 -12.12
N GLN A 115 3.39 0.63 -11.51
CA GLN A 115 3.35 0.96 -10.09
C GLN A 115 3.67 -0.25 -9.21
N ARG A 116 4.50 -0.03 -8.23
CA ARG A 116 4.82 -1.00 -7.17
C ARG A 116 4.44 -0.44 -5.81
N ALA A 117 3.78 -1.26 -5.01
CA ALA A 117 3.49 -0.99 -3.62
C ALA A 117 4.40 -1.80 -2.71
N TYR A 118 4.90 -1.21 -1.64
CA TYR A 118 5.76 -1.86 -0.65
C TYR A 118 5.05 -1.92 0.69
N LEU A 119 5.04 -3.09 1.32
CA LEU A 119 4.44 -3.30 2.63
C LEU A 119 5.51 -3.43 3.71
N PHE A 120 5.28 -2.75 4.83
CA PHE A 120 6.11 -2.83 6.02
C PHE A 120 5.28 -3.13 7.26
N LEU A 121 5.81 -3.95 8.16
CA LEU A 121 5.34 -4.10 9.52
C LEU A 121 6.17 -3.19 10.42
N ALA A 122 5.51 -2.28 11.15
CA ALA A 122 6.14 -1.39 12.10
C ALA A 122 5.97 -1.93 13.53
N LYS A 123 7.06 -2.03 14.26
CA LYS A 123 7.14 -2.50 15.65
C LYS A 123 7.84 -1.46 16.53
N ASP A 124 7.77 -1.66 17.84
CA ASP A 124 8.40 -0.80 18.86
C ASP A 124 7.96 0.66 18.69
N LEU A 125 6.64 0.84 18.68
CA LEU A 125 6.02 2.12 18.39
C LEU A 125 6.10 3.07 19.59
N LYS A 126 6.47 4.31 19.29
CA LYS A 126 6.40 5.43 20.25
C LYS A 126 5.42 6.47 19.72
N LYS A 127 4.40 6.81 20.53
CA LYS A 127 3.40 7.81 20.14
C LYS A 127 3.98 9.22 20.22
N GLY A 128 3.70 10.03 19.23
CA GLY A 128 3.99 11.45 19.13
C GLY A 128 2.82 12.21 18.51
N ALA A 129 3.08 13.38 17.94
CA ALA A 129 2.07 14.19 17.25
C ALA A 129 2.04 13.82 15.75
N GLN A 130 0.83 13.81 15.16
CA GLN A 130 0.63 13.77 13.71
C GLN A 130 1.20 15.03 13.05
N LYS A 131 1.55 14.91 11.76
CA LYS A 131 2.04 16.00 10.93
C LYS A 131 1.33 15.96 9.58
N LEU A 132 0.01 16.08 9.62
CA LEU A 132 -0.85 16.02 8.43
C LEU A 132 -0.55 17.19 7.49
N GLU A 133 -0.70 16.95 6.20
CA GLU A 133 -0.80 18.01 5.20
C GLU A 133 -2.13 18.78 5.35
N ASP A 134 -2.17 20.02 4.87
CA ASP A 134 -3.38 20.88 4.97
C ASP A 134 -4.62 20.28 4.27
N THR A 135 -4.41 19.35 3.34
CA THR A 135 -5.46 18.66 2.59
C THR A 135 -5.92 17.37 3.23
N GLU A 136 -5.27 16.92 4.30
CA GLU A 136 -5.53 15.63 4.94
C GLU A 136 -6.44 15.77 6.16
N GLN A 137 -7.46 14.92 6.19
CA GLN A 137 -8.36 14.76 7.34
C GLN A 137 -8.34 13.29 7.76
N ILE A 138 -7.47 12.99 8.73
CA ILE A 138 -7.17 11.64 9.18
C ILE A 138 -7.44 11.50 10.67
N ASN A 139 -8.26 10.50 11.05
CA ASN A 139 -8.48 10.08 12.42
C ASN A 139 -7.74 8.78 12.71
N VAL A 140 -6.90 8.76 13.74
CA VAL A 140 -6.21 7.54 14.17
C VAL A 140 -7.15 6.65 14.99
N LYS A 141 -7.19 5.36 14.64
CA LYS A 141 -7.98 4.33 15.32
C LYS A 141 -7.05 3.20 15.80
N LEU A 142 -7.25 2.74 17.02
CA LEU A 142 -6.63 1.52 17.53
C LEU A 142 -7.61 0.37 17.37
N VAL A 143 -7.22 -0.64 16.60
CA VAL A 143 -8.03 -1.81 16.29
C VAL A 143 -7.39 -3.03 16.96
N PRO A 144 -8.07 -3.75 17.87
CA PRO A 144 -7.53 -4.95 18.49
C PRO A 144 -7.17 -6.02 17.44
N VAL A 145 -6.00 -6.63 17.59
CA VAL A 145 -5.56 -7.72 16.70
C VAL A 145 -6.55 -8.88 16.72
N SER A 146 -7.24 -9.11 17.86
CA SER A 146 -8.31 -10.11 17.99
C SER A 146 -9.48 -9.90 17.04
N ASP A 147 -9.73 -8.68 16.61
CA ASP A 147 -10.90 -8.33 15.80
C ASP A 147 -10.61 -8.42 14.29
N LEU A 148 -9.34 -8.53 13.90
CA LEU A 148 -8.92 -8.47 12.50
C LEU A 148 -9.53 -9.59 11.64
N GLU A 149 -9.54 -10.84 12.13
CA GLU A 149 -10.13 -11.96 11.37
C GLU A 149 -11.62 -11.72 11.13
N LYS A 150 -12.35 -11.26 12.14
CA LYS A 150 -13.77 -10.93 12.02
C LYS A 150 -13.99 -9.78 11.04
N MET A 151 -13.21 -8.71 11.12
CA MET A 151 -13.32 -7.57 10.19
C MET A 151 -13.07 -7.96 8.74
N LEU A 152 -12.09 -8.85 8.50
CA LEU A 152 -11.78 -9.36 7.17
C LEU A 152 -12.92 -10.24 6.62
N THR A 153 -13.47 -11.15 7.43
CA THR A 153 -14.56 -12.04 7.03
C THR A 153 -15.88 -11.32 6.81
N GLU A 154 -16.14 -10.24 7.56
CA GLU A 154 -17.33 -9.38 7.40
C GLU A 154 -17.18 -8.34 6.28
N GLY A 155 -16.03 -8.28 5.59
CA GLY A 155 -15.80 -7.33 4.50
C GLY A 155 -15.70 -5.87 4.95
N LYS A 156 -15.39 -5.60 6.22
CA LYS A 156 -15.25 -4.24 6.76
C LYS A 156 -14.02 -3.51 6.27
N VAL A 157 -13.03 -4.24 5.76
CA VAL A 157 -11.82 -3.68 5.17
C VAL A 157 -11.94 -3.78 3.65
N THR A 158 -12.06 -2.63 2.99
CA THR A 158 -12.23 -2.56 1.52
C THR A 158 -11.01 -2.01 0.78
N HIS A 159 -10.06 -1.42 1.50
CA HIS A 159 -8.80 -0.92 0.93
C HIS A 159 -7.84 -2.08 0.69
N ALA A 160 -7.48 -2.31 -0.58
CA ALA A 160 -6.71 -3.49 -0.98
C ALA A 160 -5.34 -3.61 -0.28
N PRO A 161 -4.50 -2.55 -0.16
CA PRO A 161 -3.24 -2.63 0.59
C PRO A 161 -3.43 -3.02 2.06
N THR A 162 -4.45 -2.45 2.72
CA THR A 162 -4.81 -2.79 4.11
C THR A 162 -5.22 -4.24 4.23
N LEU A 163 -6.11 -4.70 3.36
CA LEU A 163 -6.58 -6.08 3.34
C LEU A 163 -5.42 -7.07 3.20
N LEU A 164 -4.51 -6.81 2.24
CA LEU A 164 -3.33 -7.63 2.01
C LEU A 164 -2.38 -7.63 3.21
N ALA A 165 -2.13 -6.47 3.82
CA ALA A 165 -1.25 -6.35 4.97
C ALA A 165 -1.79 -7.12 6.19
N LEU A 166 -3.08 -6.96 6.50
CA LEU A 166 -3.73 -7.67 7.61
C LEU A 166 -3.72 -9.19 7.41
N GLN A 167 -4.03 -9.65 6.20
CA GLN A 167 -3.97 -11.09 5.88
C GLN A 167 -2.55 -11.66 6.02
N ARG A 168 -1.53 -10.97 5.49
CA ARG A 168 -0.12 -11.39 5.64
C ARG A 168 0.30 -11.43 7.11
N TYR A 169 -0.07 -10.42 7.88
CA TYR A 169 0.23 -10.37 9.30
C TYR A 169 -0.37 -11.54 10.07
N LEU A 170 -1.65 -11.85 9.85
CA LEU A 170 -2.32 -12.99 10.50
C LEU A 170 -1.68 -14.34 10.12
N LEU A 171 -1.28 -14.49 8.85
CA LEU A 171 -0.56 -15.69 8.41
C LEU A 171 0.82 -15.80 9.08
N MET A 172 1.58 -14.70 9.18
CA MET A 172 2.87 -14.68 9.88
C MET A 172 2.72 -15.07 11.34
N LYS A 173 1.71 -14.53 12.04
CA LYS A 173 1.43 -14.90 13.45
C LYS A 173 1.09 -16.38 13.61
N LYS A 174 0.28 -16.95 12.72
CA LYS A 174 -0.05 -18.40 12.76
C LYS A 174 1.20 -19.26 12.60
N THR A 175 2.13 -18.87 11.73
CA THR A 175 3.38 -19.58 11.51
C THR A 175 4.31 -19.49 12.73
N GLU A 176 4.47 -18.31 13.34
CA GLU A 176 5.26 -18.13 14.56
C GLU A 176 4.74 -19.02 15.72
N LEU A 177 3.42 -19.10 15.89
CA LEU A 177 2.78 -19.95 16.91
C LEU A 177 3.03 -21.45 16.68
N GLN A 178 3.06 -21.90 15.42
CA GLN A 178 3.34 -23.30 15.10
C GLN A 178 4.76 -23.73 15.45
N PHE A 179 5.76 -22.86 15.32
CA PHE A 179 7.15 -23.13 15.64
C PHE A 179 7.50 -22.91 17.13
N SER A 180 6.66 -22.20 17.88
CA SER A 180 6.88 -21.98 19.32
C SER A 180 6.31 -23.11 20.21
N VAL A 181 5.58 -24.08 19.64
CA VAL A 181 4.95 -25.20 20.35
C VAL A 181 5.67 -26.53 20.06
N SER A 182 6.69 -26.52 19.22
CA SER A 182 7.57 -27.67 18.90
C SER A 182 8.90 -27.55 19.64
#